data_2fd75c00862a5999358510ed67ca71a8
#
_entry.id   2fd75c00862a5999358510ed67ca71a8
#
_cell.length_a   1.000
_cell.length_b   1.000
_cell.length_c   1.000
_cell.angle_alpha   90.00
_cell.angle_beta   90.00
_cell.angle_gamma   90.00
#
_symmetry.space_group_name_H-M   'P 1'
#
loop_
_entity.id
_entity.type
_entity.pdbx_description
1 polymer ?
#
loop_
_entity_poly.entity_id
_entity_poly.type
_entity_poly.pdbx_seq_one_letter_code
_entity_poly.pdbx_strand_id
1 'polypeptide(L)'
;MSFAVPNSLALPANATLGGEAASLADLKSHQQRAAEEGLKFVVLGEGSNVVVSEKVNAFVCLNRVRGIELIGDELAPRIKVGAGENWHEFVLFCTRSGYYGLENLALIPGSVGAAPIQNIGAYGVEVASFIETVEVMDRNGELIELDGEACEFSYRDSLFKRRPELTVVSVTFALASEFSPILTYPDVAERYGNQTDAYALVQTVIDIRQAKLPNPAEVPNAGSFFKNPVVSPEMLTELHNANPELKSFPDPVGWKLSAAQLIDLAGWKAKPDATVACWQKQPLVLINLGGATSSEVLAFAEKIQSDVAQRFQVQLELEPSLLS
;
A
#
# COMPACT_ATOMS: atom_id res chain seq x y z
N MET A 1 -11.70 27.65 -6.48
CA MET A 1 -10.91 26.91 -7.49
C MET A 1 -10.86 25.45 -7.02
N SER A 2 -11.11 24.50 -7.93
CA SER A 2 -10.97 23.07 -7.60
C SER A 2 -9.49 22.70 -7.42
N PHE A 3 -9.22 21.70 -6.60
CA PHE A 3 -7.89 21.19 -6.30
C PHE A 3 -7.64 19.90 -7.07
N ALA A 4 -6.61 19.85 -7.91
CA ALA A 4 -6.23 18.63 -8.63
C ALA A 4 -5.70 17.57 -7.65
N VAL A 5 -6.27 16.37 -7.66
CA VAL A 5 -5.90 15.28 -6.75
C VAL A 5 -4.88 14.37 -7.43
N PRO A 6 -3.61 14.37 -6.98
CA PRO A 6 -2.60 13.50 -7.56
C PRO A 6 -2.90 12.03 -7.26
N ASN A 7 -2.71 11.16 -8.25
CA ASN A 7 -2.82 9.73 -8.09
C ASN A 7 -1.94 8.98 -9.11
N SER A 8 -1.42 7.85 -8.72
CA SER A 8 -0.49 7.06 -9.55
C SER A 8 -1.14 6.33 -10.73
N LEU A 9 -2.48 6.24 -10.76
CA LEU A 9 -3.25 5.78 -11.92
C LEU A 9 -3.40 6.85 -13.01
N ALA A 10 -2.94 8.09 -12.75
CA ALA A 10 -3.10 9.24 -13.64
C ALA A 10 -4.56 9.49 -14.05
N LEU A 11 -5.51 9.23 -13.17
CA LEU A 11 -6.92 9.51 -13.39
C LEU A 11 -7.17 11.02 -13.27
N PRO A 12 -8.00 11.61 -14.13
CA PRO A 12 -8.43 12.99 -13.96
C PRO A 12 -9.29 13.10 -12.69
N ALA A 13 -8.84 13.90 -11.72
CA ALA A 13 -9.50 14.01 -10.43
C ALA A 13 -9.37 15.41 -9.85
N ASN A 14 -10.49 15.97 -9.39
CA ASN A 14 -10.55 17.28 -8.79
C ASN A 14 -11.40 17.26 -7.51
N ALA A 15 -10.83 17.74 -6.41
CA ALA A 15 -11.54 17.97 -5.17
C ALA A 15 -12.18 19.37 -5.14
N THR A 16 -13.24 19.52 -4.34
CA THR A 16 -13.89 20.81 -4.11
C THR A 16 -12.90 21.83 -3.56
N LEU A 17 -12.12 21.43 -2.57
CA LEU A 17 -11.01 22.20 -1.99
C LEU A 17 -9.83 21.27 -1.74
N GLY A 18 -8.66 21.85 -1.52
CA GLY A 18 -7.50 21.10 -1.09
C GLY A 18 -6.28 21.99 -0.85
N GLY A 19 -5.23 21.35 -0.35
CA GLY A 19 -3.95 22.00 -0.05
C GLY A 19 -2.89 21.01 0.39
N GLU A 20 -1.68 21.49 0.62
CA GLU A 20 -0.58 20.70 1.19
C GLU A 20 -0.34 21.12 2.63
N ALA A 21 -0.05 20.17 3.50
CA ALA A 21 0.29 20.40 4.90
C ALA A 21 1.72 19.95 5.17
N ALA A 22 2.62 20.88 5.43
CA ALA A 22 4.02 20.63 5.77
C ALA A 22 4.27 20.56 7.29
N SER A 23 3.26 20.85 8.08
CA SER A 23 3.31 20.86 9.55
C SER A 23 2.00 20.40 10.17
N LEU A 24 2.03 20.05 11.45
CA LEU A 24 0.82 19.80 12.24
C LEU A 24 -0.12 21.00 12.26
N ALA A 25 0.43 22.22 12.29
CA ALA A 25 -0.38 23.43 12.25
C ALA A 25 -1.15 23.57 10.94
N ASP A 26 -0.53 23.21 9.81
CA ASP A 26 -1.20 23.21 8.51
C ASP A 26 -2.32 22.13 8.48
N LEU A 27 -2.06 20.92 8.99
CA LEU A 27 -3.07 19.85 9.08
C LEU A 27 -4.30 20.33 9.86
N LYS A 28 -4.10 20.93 11.04
CA LYS A 28 -5.18 21.50 11.87
C LYS A 28 -5.94 22.60 11.15
N SER A 29 -5.22 23.51 10.50
CA SER A 29 -5.81 24.63 9.75
C SER A 29 -6.68 24.12 8.58
N HIS A 30 -6.19 23.12 7.83
CA HIS A 30 -6.93 22.54 6.71
C HIS A 30 -8.15 21.75 7.19
N GLN A 31 -8.03 21.01 8.30
CA GLN A 31 -9.16 20.29 8.91
C GLN A 31 -10.25 21.25 9.38
N GLN A 32 -9.86 22.35 10.05
CA GLN A 32 -10.80 23.40 10.47
C GLN A 32 -11.51 24.02 9.26
N ARG A 33 -10.75 24.35 8.21
CA ARG A 33 -11.34 24.91 6.98
C ARG A 33 -12.29 23.92 6.29
N ALA A 34 -11.99 22.65 6.27
CA ALA A 34 -12.89 21.63 5.76
C ALA A 34 -14.23 21.62 6.54
N ALA A 35 -14.15 21.71 7.87
CA ALA A 35 -15.33 21.76 8.74
C ALA A 35 -16.17 23.04 8.51
N GLU A 36 -15.53 24.22 8.38
CA GLU A 36 -16.19 25.50 8.08
C GLU A 36 -16.94 25.47 6.74
N GLU A 37 -16.40 24.75 5.74
CA GLU A 37 -17.01 24.60 4.41
C GLU A 37 -18.01 23.40 4.34
N GLY A 38 -18.20 22.67 5.45
CA GLY A 38 -19.06 21.49 5.50
C GLY A 38 -18.58 20.30 4.65
N LEU A 39 -17.26 20.21 4.41
CA LEU A 39 -16.63 19.18 3.62
C LEU A 39 -16.01 18.09 4.49
N LYS A 40 -15.93 16.86 3.95
CA LYS A 40 -15.08 15.81 4.54
C LYS A 40 -13.62 16.23 4.42
N PHE A 41 -12.82 16.00 5.47
CA PHE A 41 -11.38 16.15 5.43
C PHE A 41 -10.76 14.80 5.07
N VAL A 42 -10.03 14.76 3.96
CA VAL A 42 -9.38 13.54 3.45
C VAL A 42 -7.89 13.81 3.30
N VAL A 43 -7.07 12.97 3.92
CA VAL A 43 -5.62 13.09 3.84
C VAL A 43 -5.05 12.05 2.90
N LEU A 44 -4.19 12.48 1.98
CA LEU A 44 -3.46 11.63 1.06
C LEU A 44 -1.94 11.83 1.24
N GLY A 45 -1.18 10.77 1.00
CA GLY A 45 0.25 10.84 0.76
C GLY A 45 0.55 11.17 -0.71
N GLU A 46 1.02 10.18 -1.45
CA GLU A 46 1.34 10.29 -2.90
C GLU A 46 0.20 9.81 -3.82
N GLY A 47 -0.92 9.34 -3.27
CA GLY A 47 -2.00 8.79 -4.07
C GLY A 47 -1.66 7.48 -4.79
N SER A 48 -0.76 6.69 -4.22
CA SER A 48 -0.21 5.48 -4.87
C SER A 48 -1.10 4.24 -4.76
N ASN A 49 -2.13 4.27 -3.88
CA ASN A 49 -3.05 3.15 -3.67
C ASN A 49 -4.51 3.62 -3.55
N VAL A 50 -4.93 4.47 -4.48
CA VAL A 50 -6.30 5.02 -4.52
C VAL A 50 -6.86 5.00 -5.94
N VAL A 51 -8.17 4.77 -6.05
CA VAL A 51 -8.95 5.07 -7.24
C VAL A 51 -9.78 6.32 -6.93
N VAL A 52 -9.49 7.41 -7.63
CA VAL A 52 -10.07 8.72 -7.33
C VAL A 52 -11.12 9.06 -8.39
N SER A 53 -12.33 9.40 -7.97
CA SER A 53 -13.39 9.89 -8.87
C SER A 53 -13.00 11.23 -9.51
N GLU A 54 -13.55 11.52 -10.70
CA GLU A 54 -13.29 12.78 -11.40
C GLU A 54 -13.64 14.02 -10.54
N LYS A 55 -14.67 13.89 -9.71
CA LYS A 55 -15.10 14.92 -8.75
C LYS A 55 -15.14 14.34 -7.35
N VAL A 56 -14.41 14.96 -6.44
CA VAL A 56 -14.33 14.57 -5.03
C VAL A 56 -14.96 15.70 -4.20
N ASN A 57 -16.09 15.41 -3.55
CA ASN A 57 -16.75 16.38 -2.67
C ASN A 57 -16.12 16.37 -1.27
N ALA A 58 -14.87 16.81 -1.21
CA ALA A 58 -14.07 16.85 0.01
C ALA A 58 -13.03 17.98 -0.03
N PHE A 59 -12.45 18.27 1.12
CA PHE A 59 -11.17 18.94 1.22
C PHE A 59 -10.07 17.86 1.21
N VAL A 60 -9.28 17.80 0.14
CA VAL A 60 -8.15 16.86 0.03
C VAL A 60 -6.87 17.53 0.49
N CYS A 61 -6.26 17.00 1.54
CA CYS A 61 -5.00 17.48 2.09
C CYS A 61 -3.86 16.51 1.71
N LEU A 62 -2.84 17.00 1.02
CA LEU A 62 -1.62 16.24 0.78
C LEU A 62 -0.71 16.38 1.99
N ASN A 63 -0.46 15.27 2.69
CA ASN A 63 0.40 15.25 3.85
C ASN A 63 1.88 15.29 3.42
N ARG A 64 2.55 16.37 3.80
CA ARG A 64 3.99 16.66 3.56
C ARG A 64 4.74 16.90 4.87
N VAL A 65 4.18 16.46 6.00
CA VAL A 65 4.86 16.57 7.30
C VAL A 65 6.09 15.68 7.28
N ARG A 66 7.27 16.28 7.31
CA ARG A 66 8.57 15.60 7.20
C ARG A 66 9.33 15.63 8.52
N GLY A 67 10.38 14.84 8.56
CA GLY A 67 11.34 14.74 9.64
C GLY A 67 11.65 13.29 9.98
N ILE A 68 12.91 12.98 10.23
CA ILE A 68 13.40 11.68 10.69
C ILE A 68 14.20 11.94 11.95
N GLU A 69 13.79 11.38 13.07
CA GLU A 69 14.39 11.59 14.38
C GLU A 69 14.71 10.24 15.03
N LEU A 70 15.96 10.04 15.43
CA LEU A 70 16.36 8.93 16.28
C LEU A 70 16.02 9.26 17.73
N ILE A 71 15.06 8.55 18.33
CA ILE A 71 14.58 8.76 19.69
C ILE A 71 15.02 7.65 20.66
N GLY A 72 15.53 6.52 20.13
CA GLY A 72 16.14 5.44 20.90
C GLY A 72 17.66 5.55 20.94
N ASP A 73 18.31 4.54 21.49
CA ASP A 73 19.76 4.42 21.43
C ASP A 73 20.22 3.63 20.18
N GLU A 74 21.54 3.60 19.93
CA GLU A 74 22.09 2.92 18.75
C GLU A 74 21.94 1.39 18.79
N LEU A 75 21.74 0.79 19.97
CA LEU A 75 21.59 -0.66 20.13
C LEU A 75 20.12 -1.11 20.01
N ALA A 76 19.20 -0.20 20.32
CA ALA A 76 17.75 -0.39 20.18
C ALA A 76 17.12 0.81 19.46
N PRO A 77 17.42 0.98 18.15
CA PRO A 77 17.05 2.19 17.43
C PRO A 77 15.52 2.32 17.30
N ARG A 78 15.02 3.45 17.77
CA ARG A 78 13.64 3.90 17.57
C ARG A 78 13.67 5.16 16.73
N ILE A 79 12.96 5.13 15.62
CA ILE A 79 13.01 6.22 14.66
C ILE A 79 11.61 6.76 14.47
N LYS A 80 11.38 8.02 14.90
CA LYS A 80 10.15 8.75 14.64
C LYS A 80 10.24 9.43 13.30
N VAL A 81 9.24 9.19 12.43
CA VAL A 81 9.26 9.63 11.03
C VAL A 81 7.97 10.34 10.70
N GLY A 82 8.07 11.52 10.12
CA GLY A 82 6.94 12.30 9.64
C GLY A 82 6.17 11.59 8.53
N ALA A 83 4.86 11.67 8.58
CA ALA A 83 3.96 10.95 7.66
C ALA A 83 4.17 11.30 6.17
N GLY A 84 4.70 12.48 5.86
CA GLY A 84 4.98 12.96 4.51
C GLY A 84 6.34 12.54 3.94
N GLU A 85 7.17 11.78 4.68
CA GLU A 85 8.42 11.24 4.14
C GLU A 85 8.13 10.17 3.08
N ASN A 86 8.98 10.12 2.04
CA ASN A 86 8.88 9.07 1.03
C ASN A 86 9.29 7.73 1.64
N TRP A 87 8.46 6.70 1.45
CA TRP A 87 8.69 5.38 2.04
C TRP A 87 10.00 4.75 1.57
N HIS A 88 10.27 4.74 0.27
CA HIS A 88 11.48 4.10 -0.26
C HIS A 88 12.75 4.80 0.21
N GLU A 89 12.77 6.13 0.19
CA GLU A 89 13.92 6.90 0.68
C GLU A 89 14.15 6.67 2.19
N PHE A 90 13.07 6.51 2.97
CA PHE A 90 13.18 6.13 4.37
C PHE A 90 13.81 4.75 4.56
N VAL A 91 13.41 3.73 3.78
CA VAL A 91 14.06 2.40 3.79
C VAL A 91 15.55 2.51 3.47
N LEU A 92 15.92 3.28 2.43
CA LEU A 92 17.32 3.50 2.06
C LEU A 92 18.09 4.25 3.15
N PHE A 93 17.48 5.24 3.80
CA PHE A 93 18.06 5.95 4.94
C PHE A 93 18.35 4.96 6.08
N CYS A 94 17.41 4.14 6.49
CA CYS A 94 17.58 3.14 7.55
C CYS A 94 18.74 2.19 7.24
N THR A 95 18.74 1.60 6.04
CA THR A 95 19.80 0.66 5.61
C THR A 95 21.19 1.31 5.66
N ARG A 96 21.34 2.55 5.18
CA ARG A 96 22.62 3.29 5.20
C ARG A 96 23.06 3.68 6.59
N SER A 97 22.13 3.89 7.49
CA SER A 97 22.39 4.30 8.89
C SER A 97 22.61 3.12 9.83
N GLY A 98 22.53 1.86 9.34
CA GLY A 98 22.69 0.67 10.17
C GLY A 98 21.43 0.32 10.98
N TYR A 99 20.25 0.70 10.50
CA TYR A 99 18.95 0.38 11.11
C TYR A 99 18.22 -0.60 10.20
N TYR A 100 18.00 -1.83 10.67
CA TYR A 100 17.61 -2.95 9.84
C TYR A 100 16.20 -3.48 10.13
N GLY A 101 15.61 -4.15 9.12
CA GLY A 101 14.31 -4.81 9.18
C GLY A 101 13.37 -4.44 8.02
N LEU A 102 13.57 -3.26 7.41
CA LEU A 102 12.67 -2.75 6.36
C LEU A 102 13.09 -3.12 4.93
N GLU A 103 14.18 -3.85 4.73
CA GLU A 103 14.83 -4.12 3.44
C GLU A 103 13.87 -4.74 2.42
N ASN A 104 13.05 -5.72 2.85
CA ASN A 104 12.06 -6.41 2.01
C ASN A 104 10.93 -5.47 1.53
N LEU A 105 10.75 -4.33 2.17
CA LEU A 105 9.72 -3.34 1.85
C LEU A 105 10.24 -2.21 0.95
N ALA A 106 11.47 -2.35 0.43
CA ALA A 106 12.06 -1.38 -0.49
C ALA A 106 11.22 -1.22 -1.77
N LEU A 107 11.28 -0.03 -2.37
CA LEU A 107 10.59 0.36 -3.61
C LEU A 107 9.05 0.20 -3.57
N ILE A 108 8.41 0.13 -2.40
CA ILE A 108 6.95 0.29 -2.30
C ILE A 108 6.65 1.78 -2.49
N PRO A 109 5.79 2.17 -3.46
CA PRO A 109 5.44 3.58 -3.68
C PRO A 109 4.60 4.13 -2.53
N GLY A 110 4.77 5.40 -2.21
CA GLY A 110 3.95 6.11 -1.24
C GLY A 110 4.76 6.75 -0.12
N SER A 111 4.05 7.28 0.87
CA SER A 111 4.62 7.95 2.04
C SER A 111 4.60 7.07 3.29
N VAL A 112 5.45 7.42 4.26
CA VAL A 112 5.54 6.75 5.56
C VAL A 112 4.19 6.71 6.27
N GLY A 113 3.42 7.80 6.25
CA GLY A 113 2.10 7.85 6.88
C GLY A 113 1.03 7.00 6.18
N ALA A 114 1.23 6.62 4.92
CA ALA A 114 0.36 5.69 4.22
C ALA A 114 0.68 4.22 4.54
N ALA A 115 1.88 3.92 5.02
CA ALA A 115 2.33 2.57 5.30
C ALA A 115 1.46 1.82 6.34
N PRO A 116 1.10 2.40 7.50
CA PRO A 116 0.23 1.75 8.48
C PRO A 116 -1.23 1.62 8.04
N ILE A 117 -1.72 2.45 7.09
CA ILE A 117 -3.14 2.46 6.70
C ILE A 117 -3.61 1.08 6.24
N GLN A 118 -2.83 0.42 5.41
CA GLN A 118 -3.14 -0.92 4.90
C GLN A 118 -2.09 -1.96 5.30
N ASN A 119 -1.30 -1.68 6.34
CA ASN A 119 -0.23 -2.58 6.76
C ASN A 119 0.57 -3.07 5.56
N ILE A 120 1.29 -2.15 4.88
CA ILE A 120 2.03 -2.50 3.66
C ILE A 120 2.93 -3.70 3.90
N GLY A 121 3.02 -4.58 2.91
CA GLY A 121 3.85 -5.78 3.04
C GLY A 121 4.29 -6.32 1.68
N ALA A 122 5.49 -6.87 1.67
CA ALA A 122 6.08 -7.51 0.52
C ALA A 122 7.12 -8.55 0.96
N TYR A 123 7.28 -9.60 0.16
CA TYR A 123 8.35 -10.61 0.30
C TYR A 123 8.46 -11.21 1.71
N GLY A 124 7.30 -11.54 2.32
CA GLY A 124 7.22 -12.20 3.62
C GLY A 124 7.32 -11.26 4.83
N VAL A 125 7.29 -9.95 4.61
CA VAL A 125 7.39 -8.93 5.66
C VAL A 125 6.18 -8.00 5.60
N GLU A 126 5.62 -7.64 6.74
CA GLU A 126 4.62 -6.60 6.93
C GLU A 126 5.15 -5.49 7.82
N VAL A 127 4.81 -4.24 7.51
CA VAL A 127 5.32 -3.07 8.23
C VAL A 127 4.93 -3.04 9.70
N ALA A 128 3.79 -3.63 10.04
CA ALA A 128 3.31 -3.77 11.43
C ALA A 128 4.35 -4.40 12.36
N SER A 129 5.20 -5.32 11.84
CA SER A 129 6.25 -5.97 12.64
C SER A 129 7.32 -5.01 13.17
N PHE A 130 7.37 -3.79 12.64
CA PHE A 130 8.37 -2.78 12.98
C PHE A 130 7.76 -1.49 13.54
N ILE A 131 6.43 -1.34 13.49
CA ILE A 131 5.75 -0.17 14.05
C ILE A 131 5.63 -0.32 15.56
N GLU A 132 6.23 0.59 16.31
CA GLU A 132 6.08 0.70 17.78
C GLU A 132 4.86 1.54 18.11
N THR A 133 4.75 2.76 17.53
CA THR A 133 3.60 3.64 17.73
C THR A 133 3.26 4.41 16.45
N VAL A 134 2.00 4.84 16.35
CA VAL A 134 1.50 5.75 15.32
C VAL A 134 0.87 6.95 16.00
N GLU A 135 1.41 8.15 15.76
CA GLU A 135 0.81 9.40 16.23
C GLU A 135 -0.22 9.87 15.20
N VAL A 136 -1.44 10.05 15.64
CA VAL A 136 -2.54 10.51 14.80
C VAL A 136 -3.16 11.79 15.34
N MET A 137 -3.73 12.58 14.44
CA MET A 137 -4.62 13.70 14.76
C MET A 137 -6.06 13.23 14.57
N ASP A 138 -6.89 13.42 15.58
CA ASP A 138 -8.31 13.10 15.53
C ASP A 138 -9.13 14.21 14.84
N ARG A 139 -10.47 14.02 14.76
CA ARG A 139 -11.39 15.01 14.18
C ARG A 139 -11.50 16.34 14.95
N ASN A 140 -11.00 16.42 16.17
CA ASN A 140 -10.96 17.63 16.99
C ASN A 140 -9.60 18.35 16.90
N GLY A 141 -8.65 17.77 16.14
CA GLY A 141 -7.28 18.26 16.06
C GLY A 141 -6.40 17.85 17.24
N GLU A 142 -6.85 16.92 18.09
CA GLU A 142 -6.08 16.41 19.22
C GLU A 142 -5.13 15.30 18.74
N LEU A 143 -3.93 15.27 19.32
CA LEU A 143 -2.95 14.23 19.04
C LEU A 143 -3.15 13.03 19.96
N ILE A 144 -3.14 11.85 19.37
CA ILE A 144 -3.27 10.56 20.06
C ILE A 144 -2.13 9.67 19.58
N GLU A 145 -1.40 9.05 20.49
CA GLU A 145 -0.43 8.03 20.18
C GLU A 145 -1.06 6.64 20.38
N LEU A 146 -0.98 5.81 19.36
CA LEU A 146 -1.50 4.45 19.33
C LEU A 146 -0.34 3.48 19.21
N ASP A 147 -0.26 2.49 20.10
CA ASP A 147 0.68 1.39 19.99
C ASP A 147 0.28 0.38 18.91
N GLY A 148 1.13 -0.61 18.65
CA GLY A 148 0.88 -1.61 17.61
C GLY A 148 -0.41 -2.42 17.82
N GLU A 149 -0.82 -2.68 19.07
CA GLU A 149 -2.05 -3.40 19.40
C GLU A 149 -3.28 -2.53 19.10
N ALA A 150 -3.26 -1.27 19.53
CA ALA A 150 -4.33 -0.31 19.27
C ALA A 150 -4.50 0.01 17.76
N CYS A 151 -3.46 -0.18 16.95
CA CYS A 151 -3.54 -0.05 15.50
C CYS A 151 -4.32 -1.18 14.81
N GLU A 152 -4.60 -2.29 15.50
CA GLU A 152 -5.39 -3.44 15.00
C GLU A 152 -4.95 -3.91 13.61
N PHE A 153 -3.65 -4.07 13.40
CA PHE A 153 -3.09 -4.49 12.13
C PHE A 153 -3.53 -5.91 11.74
N SER A 154 -3.88 -6.08 10.48
CA SER A 154 -4.10 -7.37 9.87
C SER A 154 -3.70 -7.35 8.38
N TYR A 155 -3.92 -8.44 7.64
CA TYR A 155 -3.54 -8.52 6.24
C TYR A 155 -4.25 -7.45 5.40
N ARG A 156 -3.49 -6.45 4.92
CA ARG A 156 -3.99 -5.30 4.13
C ARG A 156 -5.12 -4.53 4.83
N ASP A 157 -5.08 -4.46 6.16
CA ASP A 157 -6.06 -3.73 6.97
C ASP A 157 -5.45 -3.18 8.27
N SER A 158 -6.10 -2.16 8.83
CA SER A 158 -5.76 -1.56 10.13
C SER A 158 -6.94 -0.77 10.68
N LEU A 159 -6.82 -0.29 11.92
CA LEU A 159 -7.74 0.68 12.51
C LEU A 159 -7.95 1.90 11.58
N PHE A 160 -6.86 2.42 10.97
CA PHE A 160 -6.91 3.64 10.15
C PHE A 160 -7.74 3.49 8.88
N LYS A 161 -7.84 2.29 8.31
CA LYS A 161 -8.69 2.01 7.16
C LYS A 161 -10.17 2.03 7.55
N ARG A 162 -10.50 1.64 8.78
CA ARG A 162 -11.86 1.65 9.36
C ARG A 162 -12.22 2.98 10.02
N ARG A 163 -11.22 3.78 10.42
CA ARG A 163 -11.37 5.08 11.08
C ARG A 163 -10.67 6.18 10.24
N PRO A 164 -11.21 6.49 9.04
CA PRO A 164 -10.57 7.42 8.10
C PRO A 164 -10.51 8.87 8.60
N GLU A 165 -11.17 9.19 9.69
CA GLU A 165 -11.06 10.48 10.38
C GLU A 165 -9.75 10.64 11.19
N LEU A 166 -9.02 9.55 11.44
CA LEU A 166 -7.71 9.61 12.08
C LEU A 166 -6.64 9.93 11.02
N THR A 167 -5.99 11.06 11.18
CA THR A 167 -4.91 11.51 10.29
C THR A 167 -3.56 11.10 10.87
N VAL A 168 -2.82 10.23 10.20
CA VAL A 168 -1.45 9.88 10.61
C VAL A 168 -0.54 11.10 10.48
N VAL A 169 0.14 11.46 11.55
CA VAL A 169 1.09 12.60 11.64
C VAL A 169 2.52 12.10 11.62
N SER A 170 2.82 11.05 12.37
CA SER A 170 4.13 10.41 12.40
C SER A 170 4.01 8.93 12.75
N VAL A 171 5.05 8.16 12.43
CA VAL A 171 5.17 6.73 12.77
C VAL A 171 6.51 6.51 13.45
N THR A 172 6.50 5.80 14.57
CA THR A 172 7.72 5.38 15.26
C THR A 172 8.00 3.92 14.94
N PHE A 173 9.20 3.66 14.43
CA PHE A 173 9.67 2.33 14.09
C PHE A 173 10.70 1.84 15.10
N ALA A 174 10.52 0.61 15.60
CA ALA A 174 11.53 -0.11 16.36
C ALA A 174 12.30 -1.03 15.38
N LEU A 175 13.56 -0.72 15.15
CA LEU A 175 14.42 -1.41 14.19
C LEU A 175 15.56 -2.15 14.89
N ALA A 176 16.24 -3.04 14.15
CA ALA A 176 17.40 -3.75 14.65
C ALA A 176 18.69 -2.99 14.34
N SER A 177 19.67 -3.06 15.26
CA SER A 177 21.05 -2.57 15.06
C SER A 177 21.97 -3.64 14.43
N GLU A 178 21.53 -4.89 14.44
CA GLU A 178 22.24 -6.01 13.78
C GLU A 178 21.44 -6.51 12.58
N PHE A 179 22.10 -6.65 11.44
CA PHE A 179 21.44 -7.11 10.23
C PHE A 179 21.19 -8.63 10.28
N SER A 180 19.92 -8.99 10.08
CA SER A 180 19.49 -10.38 9.92
C SER A 180 18.51 -10.46 8.73
N PRO A 181 18.93 -11.04 7.58
CA PRO A 181 18.10 -11.04 6.38
C PRO A 181 16.87 -11.91 6.54
N ILE A 182 15.69 -11.38 6.14
CA ILE A 182 14.44 -12.15 6.10
C ILE A 182 14.32 -12.76 4.70
N LEU A 183 14.57 -14.07 4.58
CA LEU A 183 14.63 -14.81 3.32
C LEU A 183 13.48 -15.83 3.17
N THR A 184 12.34 -15.58 3.79
CA THR A 184 11.17 -16.47 3.74
C THR A 184 10.53 -16.55 2.35
N TYR A 185 10.77 -15.56 1.50
CA TYR A 185 10.25 -15.53 0.14
C TYR A 185 11.25 -16.14 -0.86
N PRO A 186 10.88 -17.23 -1.59
CA PRO A 186 11.82 -18.01 -2.40
C PRO A 186 12.63 -17.18 -3.42
N ASP A 187 11.98 -16.30 -4.18
CA ASP A 187 12.66 -15.49 -5.21
C ASP A 187 13.71 -14.54 -4.58
N VAL A 188 13.47 -14.06 -3.36
CA VAL A 188 14.43 -13.22 -2.63
C VAL A 188 15.58 -14.08 -2.14
N ALA A 189 15.29 -15.23 -1.51
CA ALA A 189 16.31 -16.14 -1.02
C ALA A 189 17.26 -16.61 -2.14
N GLU A 190 16.70 -17.01 -3.28
CA GLU A 190 17.47 -17.48 -4.43
C GLU A 190 18.40 -16.38 -5.00
N ARG A 191 17.87 -15.15 -5.20
CA ARG A 191 18.66 -14.07 -5.81
C ARG A 191 19.64 -13.42 -4.86
N TYR A 192 19.28 -13.30 -3.58
CA TYR A 192 20.19 -12.81 -2.55
C TYR A 192 21.36 -13.80 -2.33
N GLY A 193 21.07 -15.11 -2.34
CA GLY A 193 22.08 -16.16 -2.25
C GLY A 193 22.90 -16.09 -0.98
N ASN A 194 24.24 -16.07 -1.13
CA ASN A 194 25.20 -16.06 -0.03
C ASN A 194 25.67 -14.65 0.37
N GLN A 195 24.98 -13.59 -0.04
CA GLN A 195 25.34 -12.24 0.36
C GLN A 195 25.05 -12.03 1.85
N THR A 196 25.72 -11.06 2.47
CA THR A 196 25.67 -10.87 3.92
C THR A 196 25.39 -9.41 4.34
N ASP A 197 25.14 -8.53 3.39
CA ASP A 197 24.91 -7.13 3.70
C ASP A 197 23.48 -6.67 3.33
N ALA A 198 22.95 -5.73 4.12
CA ALA A 198 21.60 -5.22 3.99
C ALA A 198 21.36 -4.48 2.67
N TYR A 199 22.38 -3.80 2.16
CA TYR A 199 22.24 -3.06 0.90
C TYR A 199 22.04 -4.00 -0.29
N ALA A 200 22.73 -5.14 -0.29
CA ALA A 200 22.54 -6.19 -1.29
C ALA A 200 21.12 -6.78 -1.23
N LEU A 201 20.53 -6.92 -0.02
CA LEU A 201 19.14 -7.36 0.12
C LEU A 201 18.16 -6.32 -0.45
N VAL A 202 18.34 -5.05 -0.12
CA VAL A 202 17.55 -3.95 -0.69
C VAL A 202 17.62 -3.94 -2.20
N GLN A 203 18.84 -4.07 -2.77
CA GLN A 203 19.02 -4.09 -4.23
C GLN A 203 18.37 -5.33 -4.87
N THR A 204 18.48 -6.49 -4.24
CA THR A 204 17.79 -7.72 -4.67
C THR A 204 16.27 -7.51 -4.75
N VAL A 205 15.68 -6.90 -3.72
CA VAL A 205 14.24 -6.59 -3.69
C VAL A 205 13.87 -5.59 -4.80
N ILE A 206 14.66 -4.53 -4.98
CA ILE A 206 14.45 -3.54 -6.05
C ILE A 206 14.44 -4.23 -7.42
N ASP A 207 15.44 -5.06 -7.71
CA ASP A 207 15.59 -5.75 -9.00
C ASP A 207 14.39 -6.70 -9.26
N ILE A 208 13.95 -7.44 -8.23
CA ILE A 208 12.78 -8.31 -8.34
C ILE A 208 11.52 -7.49 -8.65
N ARG A 209 11.32 -6.36 -7.95
CA ARG A 209 10.16 -5.50 -8.15
C ARG A 209 10.15 -4.88 -9.54
N GLN A 210 11.26 -4.30 -9.98
CA GLN A 210 11.39 -3.68 -11.30
C GLN A 210 11.21 -4.70 -12.45
N ALA A 211 11.65 -5.95 -12.24
CA ALA A 211 11.43 -7.01 -13.23
C ALA A 211 9.95 -7.38 -13.40
N LYS A 212 9.13 -7.26 -12.33
CA LYS A 212 7.73 -7.72 -12.30
C LYS A 212 6.71 -6.59 -12.41
N LEU A 213 6.96 -5.45 -11.78
CA LEU A 213 6.00 -4.36 -11.63
C LEU A 213 6.32 -3.19 -12.56
N PRO A 214 5.32 -2.52 -13.13
CA PRO A 214 5.53 -1.32 -13.91
C PRO A 214 5.84 -0.13 -12.97
N ASN A 215 6.75 0.74 -13.41
CA ASN A 215 6.99 2.00 -12.74
C ASN A 215 5.77 2.92 -12.94
N PRO A 216 5.08 3.38 -11.89
CA PRO A 216 3.88 4.21 -12.03
C PRO A 216 4.12 5.55 -12.77
N ALA A 217 5.34 6.06 -12.76
CA ALA A 217 5.70 7.27 -13.49
C ALA A 217 5.74 7.07 -15.03
N GLU A 218 5.92 5.84 -15.49
CA GLU A 218 6.00 5.47 -16.92
C GLU A 218 4.71 4.80 -17.40
N VAL A 219 4.15 3.92 -16.57
CA VAL A 219 2.92 3.17 -16.81
C VAL A 219 2.00 3.35 -15.60
N PRO A 220 1.04 4.28 -15.66
CA PRO A 220 0.17 4.60 -14.54
C PRO A 220 -0.57 3.39 -13.98
N ASN A 221 -0.44 3.17 -12.67
CA ASN A 221 -1.04 2.05 -11.95
C ASN A 221 -1.11 2.36 -10.43
N ALA A 222 -1.85 1.56 -9.67
CA ALA A 222 -1.95 1.65 -8.21
C ALA A 222 -1.36 0.43 -7.48
N GLY A 223 -0.37 -0.23 -8.08
CA GLY A 223 0.16 -1.49 -7.55
C GLY A 223 -0.82 -2.65 -7.70
N SER A 224 -0.82 -3.56 -6.73
CA SER A 224 -1.78 -4.67 -6.67
C SER A 224 -3.20 -4.14 -6.55
N PHE A 225 -4.09 -4.51 -7.48
CA PHE A 225 -5.45 -4.01 -7.50
C PHE A 225 -6.43 -4.86 -6.67
N PHE A 226 -6.06 -6.11 -6.42
CA PHE A 226 -6.84 -7.04 -5.61
C PHE A 226 -5.99 -7.63 -4.50
N LYS A 227 -6.62 -7.90 -3.35
CA LYS A 227 -6.01 -8.68 -2.28
C LYS A 227 -5.93 -10.15 -2.68
N ASN A 228 -4.96 -10.87 -2.15
CA ASN A 228 -4.94 -12.32 -2.21
C ASN A 228 -6.08 -12.87 -1.34
N PRO A 229 -7.04 -13.63 -1.91
CA PRO A 229 -8.18 -14.14 -1.14
C PRO A 229 -7.76 -15.28 -0.22
N VAL A 230 -8.42 -15.36 0.95
CA VAL A 230 -8.27 -16.48 1.89
C VAL A 230 -9.49 -17.38 1.79
N VAL A 231 -9.25 -18.69 1.66
CA VAL A 231 -10.29 -19.71 1.51
C VAL A 231 -10.18 -20.79 2.58
N SER A 232 -11.26 -21.55 2.81
CA SER A 232 -11.24 -22.69 3.73
C SER A 232 -10.40 -23.85 3.16
N PRO A 233 -9.94 -24.79 4.01
CA PRO A 233 -9.24 -26.00 3.56
C PRO A 233 -10.04 -26.86 2.58
N GLU A 234 -11.36 -26.92 2.76
CA GLU A 234 -12.28 -27.68 1.88
C GLU A 234 -12.29 -27.05 0.49
N MET A 235 -12.48 -25.74 0.41
CA MET A 235 -12.46 -25.00 -0.85
C MET A 235 -11.10 -25.07 -1.55
N LEU A 236 -10.00 -25.02 -0.80
CA LEU A 236 -8.67 -25.23 -1.37
C LEU A 236 -8.55 -26.62 -2.03
N THR A 237 -9.06 -27.66 -1.37
CA THR A 237 -9.01 -29.01 -1.91
C THR A 237 -9.79 -29.12 -3.24
N GLU A 238 -10.97 -28.51 -3.32
CA GLU A 238 -11.77 -28.47 -4.55
C GLU A 238 -11.04 -27.71 -5.68
N LEU A 239 -10.46 -26.56 -5.34
CA LEU A 239 -9.71 -25.74 -6.29
C LEU A 239 -8.47 -26.46 -6.81
N HIS A 240 -7.71 -27.16 -5.95
CA HIS A 240 -6.53 -27.94 -6.34
C HIS A 240 -6.88 -29.15 -7.19
N ASN A 241 -8.02 -29.79 -6.98
CA ASN A 241 -8.48 -30.88 -7.84
C ASN A 241 -8.72 -30.41 -9.28
N ALA A 242 -9.22 -29.20 -9.45
CA ALA A 242 -9.48 -28.59 -10.75
C ALA A 242 -8.26 -27.86 -11.35
N ASN A 243 -7.37 -27.33 -10.50
CA ASN A 243 -6.21 -26.53 -10.87
C ASN A 243 -5.00 -26.90 -9.98
N PRO A 244 -4.31 -28.02 -10.25
CA PRO A 244 -3.25 -28.55 -9.36
C PRO A 244 -2.06 -27.61 -9.15
N GLU A 245 -1.80 -26.70 -10.12
CA GLU A 245 -0.73 -25.71 -10.05
C GLU A 245 -1.09 -24.41 -9.30
N LEU A 246 -2.33 -24.30 -8.78
CA LEU A 246 -2.76 -23.09 -8.07
C LEU A 246 -1.95 -22.92 -6.78
N LYS A 247 -1.19 -21.83 -6.70
CA LYS A 247 -0.36 -21.52 -5.54
C LYS A 247 -1.21 -21.10 -4.36
N SER A 248 -0.95 -21.73 -3.22
CA SER A 248 -1.56 -21.39 -1.94
C SER A 248 -0.51 -21.31 -0.85
N PHE A 249 -0.80 -20.53 0.18
CA PHE A 249 0.08 -20.30 1.32
C PHE A 249 -0.74 -20.40 2.61
N PRO A 250 -0.17 -20.95 3.70
CA PRO A 250 -0.85 -20.96 5.00
C PRO A 250 -1.21 -19.54 5.44
N ASP A 251 -2.39 -19.41 6.06
CA ASP A 251 -2.88 -18.18 6.67
C ASP A 251 -3.52 -18.53 8.02
N PRO A 252 -3.49 -17.64 9.04
CA PRO A 252 -4.05 -17.95 10.38
C PRO A 252 -5.51 -18.43 10.36
N VAL A 253 -6.30 -18.00 9.37
CA VAL A 253 -7.72 -18.32 9.27
C VAL A 253 -8.07 -19.20 8.07
N GLY A 254 -7.07 -19.74 7.34
CA GLY A 254 -7.33 -20.59 6.18
C GLY A 254 -6.12 -20.71 5.25
N TRP A 255 -6.37 -20.57 3.94
CA TRP A 255 -5.34 -20.65 2.92
C TRP A 255 -5.44 -19.46 1.96
N LYS A 256 -4.36 -18.72 1.86
CA LYS A 256 -4.24 -17.57 0.97
C LYS A 256 -3.88 -18.02 -0.44
N LEU A 257 -4.72 -17.69 -1.42
CA LEU A 257 -4.49 -18.01 -2.83
C LEU A 257 -3.79 -16.84 -3.55
N SER A 258 -3.08 -17.17 -4.64
CA SER A 258 -2.53 -16.16 -5.54
C SER A 258 -3.63 -15.54 -6.41
N ALA A 259 -4.08 -14.33 -6.08
CA ALA A 259 -5.04 -13.59 -6.92
C ALA A 259 -4.49 -13.37 -8.34
N ALA A 260 -3.18 -13.10 -8.47
CA ALA A 260 -2.53 -12.97 -9.77
C ALA A 260 -2.69 -14.23 -10.64
N GLN A 261 -2.58 -15.40 -10.04
CA GLN A 261 -2.73 -16.65 -10.77
C GLN A 261 -4.19 -16.95 -11.12
N LEU A 262 -5.14 -16.63 -10.24
CA LEU A 262 -6.57 -16.74 -10.54
C LEU A 262 -6.96 -15.84 -11.72
N ILE A 263 -6.48 -14.62 -11.75
CA ILE A 263 -6.70 -13.65 -12.84
C ILE A 263 -6.05 -14.13 -14.14
N ASP A 264 -4.83 -14.70 -14.09
CA ASP A 264 -4.15 -15.30 -15.25
C ASP A 264 -4.92 -16.49 -15.81
N LEU A 265 -5.34 -17.42 -14.94
CA LEU A 265 -6.15 -18.60 -15.31
C LEU A 265 -7.54 -18.18 -15.85
N ALA A 266 -8.11 -17.08 -15.40
CA ALA A 266 -9.33 -16.51 -15.96
C ALA A 266 -9.13 -15.86 -17.35
N GLY A 267 -7.86 -15.73 -17.81
CA GLY A 267 -7.54 -15.23 -19.16
C GLY A 267 -7.44 -13.71 -19.27
N TRP A 268 -7.19 -13.00 -18.14
CA TRP A 268 -7.08 -11.55 -18.09
C TRP A 268 -5.67 -11.00 -18.24
N LYS A 269 -4.65 -11.85 -18.15
CA LYS A 269 -3.25 -11.43 -18.32
C LYS A 269 -3.01 -10.76 -19.67
N ALA A 270 -2.43 -9.56 -19.64
CA ALA A 270 -2.17 -8.73 -20.82
C ALA A 270 -3.41 -8.43 -21.69
N LYS A 271 -4.62 -8.67 -21.18
CA LYS A 271 -5.86 -8.41 -21.91
C LYS A 271 -6.26 -6.94 -21.71
N PRO A 272 -6.31 -6.12 -22.78
CA PRO A 272 -6.81 -4.76 -22.69
C PRO A 272 -8.34 -4.73 -22.82
N ASP A 273 -8.94 -3.69 -22.22
CA ASP A 273 -10.32 -3.29 -22.47
C ASP A 273 -10.36 -1.76 -22.55
N ALA A 274 -10.41 -1.23 -23.77
CA ALA A 274 -10.31 0.19 -24.07
C ALA A 274 -9.06 0.86 -23.46
N THR A 275 -9.22 1.56 -22.34
CA THR A 275 -8.20 2.39 -21.69
C THR A 275 -7.51 1.69 -20.51
N VAL A 276 -7.92 0.47 -20.15
CA VAL A 276 -7.41 -0.29 -18.98
C VAL A 276 -6.92 -1.67 -19.41
N ALA A 277 -5.88 -2.19 -18.78
CA ALA A 277 -5.41 -3.56 -18.98
C ALA A 277 -4.82 -4.15 -17.70
N CYS A 278 -4.74 -5.49 -17.64
CA CYS A 278 -3.86 -6.17 -16.70
C CYS A 278 -2.42 -6.12 -17.21
N TRP A 279 -1.47 -5.83 -16.31
CA TRP A 279 -0.05 -5.82 -16.66
C TRP A 279 0.45 -7.21 -17.06
N GLN A 280 1.20 -7.27 -18.18
CA GLN A 280 1.65 -8.55 -18.74
C GLN A 280 2.55 -9.39 -17.83
N LYS A 281 3.34 -8.76 -16.95
CA LYS A 281 4.25 -9.47 -16.05
C LYS A 281 3.65 -9.78 -14.68
N GLN A 282 2.57 -9.07 -14.31
CA GLN A 282 1.84 -9.24 -13.05
C GLN A 282 0.37 -8.88 -13.23
N PRO A 283 -0.51 -9.88 -13.52
CA PRO A 283 -1.92 -9.60 -13.84
C PRO A 283 -2.72 -8.97 -12.69
N LEU A 284 -2.16 -9.00 -11.48
CA LEU A 284 -2.74 -8.32 -10.32
C LEU A 284 -2.67 -6.79 -10.40
N VAL A 285 -1.83 -6.25 -11.30
CA VAL A 285 -1.66 -4.81 -11.50
C VAL A 285 -2.51 -4.36 -12.69
N LEU A 286 -3.47 -3.50 -12.42
CA LEU A 286 -4.22 -2.81 -13.47
C LEU A 286 -3.46 -1.54 -13.89
N ILE A 287 -3.34 -1.34 -15.19
CA ILE A 287 -2.64 -0.20 -15.78
C ILE A 287 -3.62 0.67 -16.58
N ASN A 288 -3.43 1.98 -16.50
CA ASN A 288 -4.10 2.94 -17.36
C ASN A 288 -3.26 3.12 -18.65
N LEU A 289 -3.85 2.74 -19.78
CA LEU A 289 -3.23 2.85 -21.11
C LEU A 289 -3.26 4.28 -21.68
N GLY A 290 -3.89 5.20 -20.96
CA GLY A 290 -4.05 6.61 -21.28
C GLY A 290 -5.52 7.02 -21.36
N GLY A 291 -5.87 8.07 -20.64
CA GLY A 291 -7.22 8.67 -20.65
C GLY A 291 -8.30 7.88 -19.93
N ALA A 292 -7.96 6.87 -19.11
CA ALA A 292 -8.94 6.15 -18.31
C ALA A 292 -9.61 7.05 -17.27
N THR A 293 -10.90 6.83 -17.04
CA THR A 293 -11.66 7.36 -15.91
C THR A 293 -11.70 6.36 -14.76
N SER A 294 -12.04 6.84 -13.56
CA SER A 294 -12.23 5.94 -12.40
C SER A 294 -13.34 4.91 -12.66
N SER A 295 -14.41 5.31 -13.32
CA SER A 295 -15.51 4.41 -13.68
C SER A 295 -15.07 3.29 -14.62
N GLU A 296 -14.22 3.56 -15.60
CA GLU A 296 -13.69 2.55 -16.52
C GLU A 296 -12.76 1.57 -15.78
N VAL A 297 -11.89 2.07 -14.89
CA VAL A 297 -11.00 1.22 -14.07
C VAL A 297 -11.83 0.29 -13.18
N LEU A 298 -12.87 0.82 -12.50
CA LEU A 298 -13.73 0.02 -11.64
C LEU A 298 -14.58 -0.98 -12.42
N ALA A 299 -15.13 -0.59 -13.57
CA ALA A 299 -15.88 -1.51 -14.43
C ALA A 299 -14.99 -2.64 -14.97
N PHE A 300 -13.72 -2.36 -15.28
CA PHE A 300 -12.76 -3.38 -15.67
C PHE A 300 -12.44 -4.35 -14.51
N ALA A 301 -12.23 -3.82 -13.30
CA ALA A 301 -12.02 -4.63 -12.12
C ALA A 301 -13.24 -5.53 -11.80
N GLU A 302 -14.46 -5.02 -11.95
CA GLU A 302 -15.70 -5.74 -11.74
C GLU A 302 -15.88 -6.91 -12.73
N LYS A 303 -15.47 -6.75 -13.99
CA LYS A 303 -15.44 -7.85 -14.98
C LYS A 303 -14.49 -8.95 -14.51
N ILE A 304 -13.30 -8.61 -14.02
CA ILE A 304 -12.33 -9.58 -13.49
C ILE A 304 -12.91 -10.30 -12.26
N GLN A 305 -13.50 -9.56 -11.32
CA GLN A 305 -14.13 -10.13 -10.14
C GLN A 305 -15.24 -11.12 -10.51
N SER A 306 -16.11 -10.75 -11.46
CA SER A 306 -17.21 -11.58 -11.94
C SER A 306 -16.70 -12.88 -12.59
N ASP A 307 -15.71 -12.80 -13.47
CA ASP A 307 -15.14 -13.97 -14.14
C ASP A 307 -14.43 -14.92 -13.15
N VAL A 308 -13.67 -14.38 -12.20
CA VAL A 308 -13.01 -15.17 -11.16
C VAL A 308 -14.04 -15.82 -10.24
N ALA A 309 -15.07 -15.09 -9.82
CA ALA A 309 -16.14 -15.63 -8.99
C ALA A 309 -16.92 -16.72 -9.70
N GLN A 310 -17.25 -16.55 -10.98
CA GLN A 310 -17.96 -17.54 -11.77
C GLN A 310 -17.13 -18.81 -11.97
N ARG A 311 -15.83 -18.67 -12.20
CA ARG A 311 -14.95 -19.77 -12.59
C ARG A 311 -14.41 -20.55 -11.41
N PHE A 312 -14.09 -19.86 -10.31
CA PHE A 312 -13.41 -20.43 -9.14
C PHE A 312 -14.22 -20.36 -7.86
N GLN A 313 -15.40 -19.73 -7.87
CA GLN A 313 -16.22 -19.44 -6.67
C GLN A 313 -15.46 -18.64 -5.59
N VAL A 314 -14.44 -17.86 -6.00
CA VAL A 314 -13.60 -17.02 -5.16
C VAL A 314 -13.94 -15.56 -5.40
N GLN A 315 -14.22 -14.81 -4.34
CA GLN A 315 -14.44 -13.37 -4.42
C GLN A 315 -13.10 -12.64 -4.28
N LEU A 316 -12.79 -11.73 -5.22
CA LEU A 316 -11.65 -10.84 -5.11
C LEU A 316 -12.07 -9.52 -4.47
N GLU A 317 -11.31 -9.04 -3.51
CA GLU A 317 -11.50 -7.74 -2.90
C GLU A 317 -10.53 -6.71 -3.47
N LEU A 318 -10.98 -5.47 -3.66
CA LEU A 318 -10.11 -4.37 -4.07
C LEU A 318 -9.10 -4.05 -2.95
N GLU A 319 -7.84 -3.83 -3.32
CA GLU A 319 -6.81 -3.35 -2.39
C GLU A 319 -6.77 -1.81 -2.32
N PRO A 320 -6.89 -1.05 -3.44
CA PRO A 320 -6.93 0.40 -3.41
C PRO A 320 -8.18 0.94 -2.70
N SER A 321 -8.02 2.08 -2.02
CA SER A 321 -9.14 2.82 -1.45
C SER A 321 -9.87 3.62 -2.52
N LEU A 322 -11.20 3.72 -2.41
CA LEU A 322 -12.02 4.53 -3.31
C LEU A 322 -12.21 5.92 -2.71
N LEU A 323 -11.95 6.97 -3.49
CA LEU A 323 -12.13 8.36 -3.11
C LEU A 323 -13.10 9.04 -4.08
N SER A 324 -14.28 9.40 -3.56
CA SER A 324 -15.37 10.01 -4.32
C SER A 324 -15.94 11.26 -3.63
#